data_3be983dc43b69f355a5f02b9d467a104
#
_entry.id   3be983dc43b69f355a5f02b9d467a104
#
_cell.length_a   1.000
_cell.length_b   1.000
_cell.length_c   1.000
_cell.angle_alpha   90.00
_cell.angle_beta   90.00
_cell.angle_gamma   90.00
#
_symmetry.space_group_name_H-M   'P 1'
#
loop_
_entity.id
_entity.type
_entity.pdbx_description
1 polymer ?
#
loop_
_entity_poly.entity_id
_entity_poly.type
_entity_poly.pdbx_seq_one_letter_code
_entity_poly.pdbx_strand_id
1 'polypeptide(L)'
;YMHMPQKPGCEINPVGRPREENILTSANDLTKNIKRVIFTEEEIKAKIAEAGRELSEKYAGKPLLLVSILNGAFVFMADFCRAVTIPCEIAFMCAKSYYNGTVSSGEVTITKDLTQDISGYRVVILEDIIDTGRTLKAVVELLKKRDPLSLEVITLLDKPSRRAVEFEADKALFTIPDYFVIGYGLDCGEKYRNLPYIAEYSAD
;
A
#
# COMPACT_ATOMS: atom_id res chain seq x y z
N TYR A 1 -0.35 6.23 -5.97
CA TYR A 1 1.08 6.58 -6.00
C TYR A 1 1.32 7.68 -5.00
N MET A 2 1.96 7.31 -3.91
CA MET A 2 2.52 8.26 -2.96
C MET A 2 3.72 8.92 -3.63
N HIS A 3 3.56 10.14 -4.14
CA HIS A 3 4.71 10.94 -4.53
C HIS A 3 5.28 11.52 -3.23
N MET A 4 6.17 10.77 -2.59
CA MET A 4 6.99 11.32 -1.53
C MET A 4 7.90 12.41 -2.11
N PRO A 5 8.22 13.48 -1.38
CA PRO A 5 9.23 14.43 -1.83
C PRO A 5 10.49 13.64 -2.17
N GLN A 6 11.01 13.86 -3.37
CA GLN A 6 12.27 13.25 -3.82
C GLN A 6 13.35 13.62 -2.79
N LYS A 7 13.80 12.62 -2.01
CA LYS A 7 15.02 12.80 -1.23
C LYS A 7 16.22 12.70 -2.19
N PRO A 8 17.29 13.45 -1.95
CA PRO A 8 18.50 13.37 -2.79
C PRO A 8 18.94 11.92 -2.88
N GLY A 9 19.24 11.44 -4.10
CA GLY A 9 19.71 10.08 -4.37
C GLY A 9 18.73 9.18 -5.13
N CYS A 10 17.47 9.57 -5.33
CA CYS A 10 16.53 8.85 -6.17
C CYS A 10 16.34 9.57 -7.52
N GLU A 11 17.32 9.45 -8.43
CA GLU A 11 17.24 10.08 -9.75
C GLU A 11 16.41 9.22 -10.72
N ILE A 12 15.36 9.82 -11.25
CA ILE A 12 14.56 9.28 -12.36
C ILE A 12 14.70 10.19 -13.59
N ASN A 13 14.70 9.61 -14.78
CA ASN A 13 14.65 10.39 -16.02
C ASN A 13 13.20 10.87 -16.28
N PRO A 14 12.98 11.83 -17.21
CA PRO A 14 11.66 12.41 -17.50
C PRO A 14 10.60 11.40 -17.96
N VAL A 15 10.99 10.20 -18.35
CA VAL A 15 10.11 9.11 -18.79
C VAL A 15 9.87 8.09 -17.66
N GLY A 16 10.46 8.31 -16.46
CA GLY A 16 10.31 7.40 -15.30
C GLY A 16 11.08 6.08 -15.43
N ARG A 17 12.00 5.95 -16.39
CA ARG A 17 12.84 4.76 -16.54
C ARG A 17 14.29 5.07 -16.11
N PRO A 18 14.97 4.13 -15.41
CA PRO A 18 16.40 4.29 -15.11
C PRO A 18 17.20 4.33 -16.42
N ARG A 19 18.27 5.14 -16.47
CA ARG A 19 19.20 5.13 -17.61
C ARG A 19 19.93 3.78 -17.68
N GLU A 20 20.16 3.26 -18.89
CA GLU A 20 20.80 1.94 -19.09
C GLU A 20 22.15 1.80 -18.40
N GLU A 21 22.95 2.86 -18.33
CA GLU A 21 24.24 2.88 -17.63
C GLU A 21 24.09 2.64 -16.11
N ASN A 22 22.99 3.09 -15.49
CA ASN A 22 22.70 2.85 -14.08
C ASN A 22 22.14 1.44 -13.82
N ILE A 23 21.57 0.80 -14.83
CA ILE A 23 21.07 -0.58 -14.71
C ILE A 23 22.22 -1.57 -14.57
N LEU A 24 23.32 -1.36 -15.31
CA LEU A 24 24.45 -2.30 -15.35
C LEU A 24 25.40 -2.17 -14.14
N THR A 25 25.54 -0.98 -13.56
CA THR A 25 26.44 -0.74 -12.43
C THR A 25 25.80 -0.92 -11.06
N SER A 26 24.48 -0.85 -10.95
CA SER A 26 23.74 -1.05 -9.70
C SER A 26 22.98 -2.38 -9.65
N ALA A 27 23.10 -3.21 -10.68
CA ALA A 27 22.22 -4.35 -10.94
C ALA A 27 22.30 -5.49 -9.90
N ASN A 28 23.26 -5.45 -8.98
CA ASN A 28 23.48 -6.57 -8.06
C ASN A 28 23.47 -6.22 -6.56
N ASP A 29 23.22 -4.98 -6.19
CA ASP A 29 23.20 -4.64 -4.78
C ASP A 29 21.85 -4.03 -4.34
N LEU A 30 20.90 -4.93 -4.11
CA LEU A 30 19.59 -4.57 -3.50
C LEU A 30 19.74 -4.09 -2.05
N THR A 31 20.93 -4.19 -1.45
CA THR A 31 21.20 -3.77 -0.07
C THR A 31 21.76 -2.36 0.02
N LYS A 32 22.22 -1.81 -1.10
CA LYS A 32 22.72 -0.44 -1.15
C LYS A 32 21.61 0.52 -0.72
N ASN A 33 21.92 1.43 0.19
CA ASN A 33 20.97 2.39 0.75
C ASN A 33 19.95 1.79 1.74
N ILE A 34 20.14 0.55 2.19
CA ILE A 34 19.40 -0.01 3.32
C ILE A 34 20.12 0.35 4.61
N LYS A 35 19.46 1.15 5.45
CA LYS A 35 20.01 1.49 6.77
C LYS A 35 19.81 0.36 7.77
N ARG A 36 18.64 -0.26 7.76
CA ARG A 36 18.29 -1.43 8.59
C ARG A 36 17.00 -2.08 8.11
N VAL A 37 16.84 -3.35 8.40
CA VAL A 37 15.57 -4.04 8.30
C VAL A 37 14.70 -3.63 9.48
N ILE A 38 13.45 -3.22 9.22
CA ILE A 38 12.47 -2.84 10.24
C ILE A 38 11.57 -4.02 10.58
N PHE A 39 11.10 -4.74 9.56
CA PHE A 39 10.32 -5.97 9.72
C PHE A 39 10.85 -7.03 8.77
N THR A 40 11.13 -8.21 9.29
CA THR A 40 11.55 -9.38 8.53
C THR A 40 10.36 -9.99 7.76
N GLU A 41 10.67 -10.82 6.78
CA GLU A 41 9.66 -11.57 6.03
C GLU A 41 8.79 -12.44 6.94
N GLU A 42 9.41 -13.08 7.94
CA GLU A 42 8.74 -13.94 8.91
C GLU A 42 7.76 -13.17 9.79
N GLU A 43 8.15 -12.00 10.29
CA GLU A 43 7.29 -11.12 11.09
C GLU A 43 6.08 -10.65 10.29
N ILE A 44 6.29 -10.26 9.02
CA ILE A 44 5.22 -9.83 8.12
C ILE A 44 4.25 -10.98 7.87
N LYS A 45 4.77 -12.16 7.51
CA LYS A 45 3.95 -13.36 7.26
C LYS A 45 3.14 -13.79 8.47
N ALA A 46 3.72 -13.72 9.67
CA ALA A 46 3.02 -14.05 10.90
C ALA A 46 1.82 -13.11 11.16
N LYS A 47 2.02 -11.80 10.98
CA LYS A 47 0.95 -10.80 11.13
C LYS A 47 -0.15 -10.95 10.08
N ILE A 48 0.22 -11.25 8.84
CA ILE A 48 -0.75 -11.52 7.77
C ILE A 48 -1.56 -12.77 8.04
N ALA A 49 -0.92 -13.84 8.50
CA ALA A 49 -1.62 -15.08 8.84
C ALA A 49 -2.62 -14.89 10.00
N GLU A 50 -2.26 -14.12 11.01
CA GLU A 50 -3.14 -13.74 12.11
C GLU A 50 -4.36 -12.96 11.59
N ALA A 51 -4.12 -11.88 10.83
CA ALA A 51 -5.19 -11.03 10.31
C ALA A 51 -6.10 -11.75 9.30
N GLY A 52 -5.53 -12.61 8.44
CA GLY A 52 -6.30 -13.41 7.48
C GLY A 52 -7.21 -14.42 8.15
N ARG A 53 -6.76 -15.06 9.26
CA ARG A 53 -7.59 -15.95 10.07
C ARG A 53 -8.74 -15.19 10.73
N GLU A 54 -8.47 -14.06 11.39
CA GLU A 54 -9.51 -13.23 12.02
C GLU A 54 -10.56 -12.76 11.01
N LEU A 55 -10.11 -12.34 9.82
CA LEU A 55 -11.01 -11.93 8.76
C LEU A 55 -11.89 -13.07 8.28
N SER A 56 -11.31 -14.27 8.15
CA SER A 56 -12.03 -15.48 7.74
C SER A 56 -13.11 -15.88 8.74
N GLU A 57 -12.82 -15.80 10.04
CA GLU A 57 -13.78 -16.04 11.11
C GLU A 57 -14.92 -15.02 11.08
N LYS A 58 -14.59 -13.72 10.93
CA LYS A 58 -15.55 -12.60 10.90
C LYS A 58 -16.53 -12.72 9.73
N TYR A 59 -16.06 -13.15 8.57
CA TYR A 59 -16.82 -13.17 7.33
C TYR A 59 -17.19 -14.55 6.82
N ALA A 60 -17.10 -15.58 7.65
CA ALA A 60 -17.51 -16.94 7.29
C ALA A 60 -18.94 -16.96 6.72
N GLY A 61 -19.11 -17.59 5.54
CA GLY A 61 -20.39 -17.71 4.85
C GLY A 61 -20.98 -16.41 4.27
N LYS A 62 -20.17 -15.34 4.17
CA LYS A 62 -20.61 -14.02 3.66
C LYS A 62 -19.83 -13.66 2.39
N PRO A 63 -20.46 -13.00 1.39
CA PRO A 63 -19.75 -12.49 0.21
C PRO A 63 -18.65 -11.51 0.63
N LEU A 64 -17.40 -11.84 0.32
CA LEU A 64 -16.22 -11.04 0.66
C LEU A 64 -15.50 -10.58 -0.60
N LEU A 65 -15.23 -9.29 -0.69
CA LEU A 65 -14.42 -8.66 -1.72
C LEU A 65 -13.20 -7.99 -1.09
N LEU A 66 -12.02 -8.43 -1.48
CA LEU A 66 -10.76 -7.79 -1.15
C LEU A 66 -10.40 -6.79 -2.26
N VAL A 67 -10.17 -5.53 -1.90
CA VAL A 67 -9.81 -4.46 -2.84
C VAL A 67 -8.43 -3.94 -2.48
N SER A 68 -7.50 -3.87 -3.43
CA SER A 68 -6.17 -3.29 -3.22
C SER A 68 -5.93 -2.09 -4.11
N ILE A 69 -5.22 -1.09 -3.57
CA ILE A 69 -4.83 0.10 -4.32
C ILE A 69 -3.41 -0.11 -4.86
N LEU A 70 -3.30 -0.18 -6.19
CA LEU A 70 -2.03 -0.39 -6.87
C LEU A 70 -1.20 0.90 -6.94
N ASN A 71 0.18 0.82 -6.94
CA ASN A 71 0.96 -0.42 -7.08
C ASN A 71 1.49 -0.98 -5.73
N GLY A 72 1.69 -0.16 -4.73
CA GLY A 72 2.43 -0.55 -3.51
C GLY A 72 1.85 -1.78 -2.80
N ALA A 73 0.54 -1.86 -2.71
CA ALA A 73 -0.14 -2.92 -1.95
C ALA A 73 -0.21 -4.30 -2.67
N PHE A 74 0.38 -4.49 -3.86
CA PHE A 74 0.22 -5.74 -4.62
C PHE A 74 0.81 -6.96 -3.92
N VAL A 75 1.96 -6.81 -3.25
CA VAL A 75 2.59 -7.91 -2.49
C VAL A 75 1.74 -8.25 -1.28
N PHE A 76 1.32 -7.23 -0.53
CA PHE A 76 0.45 -7.40 0.62
C PHE A 76 -0.86 -8.10 0.24
N MET A 77 -1.53 -7.67 -0.85
CA MET A 77 -2.73 -8.35 -1.36
C MET A 77 -2.47 -9.81 -1.69
N ALA A 78 -1.36 -10.11 -2.38
CA ALA A 78 -1.05 -11.48 -2.80
C ALA A 78 -0.84 -12.43 -1.60
N ASP A 79 -0.20 -11.97 -0.55
CA ASP A 79 0.01 -12.78 0.65
C ASP A 79 -1.24 -12.83 1.53
N PHE A 80 -1.94 -11.70 1.68
CA PHE A 80 -3.13 -11.61 2.51
C PHE A 80 -4.27 -12.48 1.96
N CYS A 81 -4.54 -12.45 0.65
CA CYS A 81 -5.61 -13.26 0.07
C CYS A 81 -5.37 -14.77 0.22
N ARG A 82 -4.09 -15.20 0.25
CA ARG A 82 -3.73 -16.61 0.52
C ARG A 82 -3.85 -16.98 1.99
N ALA A 83 -3.79 -16.00 2.90
CA ALA A 83 -4.02 -16.21 4.33
C ALA A 83 -5.51 -16.27 4.70
N VAL A 84 -6.39 -15.78 3.82
CA VAL A 84 -7.85 -15.90 3.96
C VAL A 84 -8.27 -17.31 3.58
N THR A 85 -8.99 -18.00 4.48
CA THR A 85 -9.37 -19.43 4.33
C THR A 85 -10.82 -19.65 3.87
N ILE A 86 -11.55 -18.56 3.59
CA ILE A 86 -12.90 -18.58 3.04
C ILE A 86 -12.88 -18.09 1.57
N PRO A 87 -13.87 -18.44 0.74
CA PRO A 87 -13.99 -17.89 -0.60
C PRO A 87 -14.04 -16.35 -0.56
N CYS A 88 -13.22 -15.69 -1.37
CA CYS A 88 -13.23 -14.24 -1.53
C CYS A 88 -12.97 -13.87 -2.99
N GLU A 89 -13.52 -12.75 -3.42
CA GLU A 89 -13.18 -12.12 -4.68
C GLU A 89 -12.08 -11.09 -4.49
N ILE A 90 -11.33 -10.78 -5.55
CA ILE A 90 -10.20 -9.85 -5.52
C ILE A 90 -10.40 -8.81 -6.62
N ALA A 91 -10.24 -7.55 -6.26
CA ALA A 91 -10.27 -6.44 -7.21
C ALA A 91 -9.16 -5.43 -6.94
N PHE A 92 -8.82 -4.65 -7.95
CA PHE A 92 -7.76 -3.66 -7.89
C PHE A 92 -8.23 -2.31 -8.37
N MET A 93 -7.83 -1.27 -7.64
CA MET A 93 -8.01 0.13 -8.01
C MET A 93 -6.65 0.80 -8.21
N CYS A 94 -6.62 1.93 -8.92
CA CYS A 94 -5.46 2.81 -8.97
C CYS A 94 -5.90 4.22 -8.64
N ALA A 95 -5.24 4.83 -7.67
CA ALA A 95 -5.44 6.21 -7.27
C ALA A 95 -4.12 6.98 -7.36
N LYS A 96 -4.18 8.23 -7.81
CA LYS A 96 -3.03 9.14 -7.85
C LYS A 96 -3.35 10.42 -7.09
N SER A 97 -2.47 10.81 -6.20
CA SER A 97 -2.51 12.15 -5.59
C SER A 97 -1.65 13.09 -6.41
N TYR A 98 -2.22 14.18 -6.92
CA TYR A 98 -1.47 15.21 -7.62
C TYR A 98 -0.99 16.27 -6.64
N TYR A 99 0.31 16.52 -6.65
CA TYR A 99 0.92 17.65 -5.98
C TYR A 99 1.26 18.71 -7.04
N ASN A 100 0.39 19.70 -7.23
CA ASN A 100 0.67 20.82 -8.09
C ASN A 100 1.38 21.92 -7.29
N GLY A 101 2.70 22.01 -7.39
CA GLY A 101 3.50 23.10 -6.86
C GLY A 101 3.48 23.24 -5.34
N THR A 102 3.63 24.47 -4.85
CA THR A 102 3.76 24.81 -3.42
C THR A 102 2.49 24.71 -2.59
N VAL A 103 1.33 24.48 -3.23
CA VAL A 103 0.05 24.27 -2.54
C VAL A 103 -0.55 22.95 -3.02
N SER A 104 -0.62 21.96 -2.13
CA SER A 104 -1.28 20.68 -2.41
C SER A 104 -2.79 20.92 -2.51
N SER A 105 -3.37 20.79 -3.71
CA SER A 105 -4.84 20.80 -3.87
C SER A 105 -5.52 19.63 -3.15
N GLY A 106 -4.76 18.61 -2.78
CA GLY A 106 -5.26 17.42 -2.09
C GLY A 106 -6.19 16.56 -2.94
N GLU A 107 -6.29 16.86 -4.23
CA GLU A 107 -7.18 16.15 -5.13
C GLU A 107 -6.62 14.77 -5.47
N VAL A 108 -7.46 13.74 -5.27
CA VAL A 108 -7.14 12.34 -5.56
C VAL A 108 -7.89 11.96 -6.82
N THR A 109 -7.16 11.52 -7.84
CA THR A 109 -7.74 11.04 -9.10
C THR A 109 -7.72 9.51 -9.13
N ILE A 110 -8.87 8.89 -9.35
CA ILE A 110 -8.98 7.46 -9.58
C ILE A 110 -8.68 7.20 -11.05
N THR A 111 -7.58 6.51 -11.34
CA THR A 111 -7.15 6.21 -12.72
C THR A 111 -7.60 4.82 -13.19
N LYS A 112 -7.91 3.93 -12.26
CA LYS A 112 -8.58 2.64 -12.50
C LYS A 112 -9.58 2.40 -11.37
N ASP A 113 -10.83 2.20 -11.75
CA ASP A 113 -11.92 1.95 -10.81
C ASP A 113 -12.38 0.49 -10.84
N LEU A 114 -13.22 0.10 -9.88
CA LEU A 114 -13.90 -1.19 -9.86
C LEU A 114 -14.94 -1.24 -10.99
N THR A 115 -15.01 -2.37 -11.68
CA THR A 115 -15.98 -2.60 -12.76
C THR A 115 -17.24 -3.34 -12.29
N GLN A 116 -17.18 -3.96 -11.10
CA GLN A 116 -18.27 -4.74 -10.54
C GLN A 116 -19.13 -3.92 -9.57
N ASP A 117 -20.39 -4.30 -9.45
CA ASP A 117 -21.27 -3.83 -8.38
C ASP A 117 -20.82 -4.43 -7.05
N ILE A 118 -20.66 -3.60 -6.03
CA ILE A 118 -20.20 -4.00 -4.71
C ILE A 118 -21.29 -3.97 -3.63
N SER A 119 -22.55 -3.64 -3.98
CA SER A 119 -23.66 -3.51 -3.03
C SER A 119 -23.98 -4.82 -2.29
N GLY A 120 -23.68 -5.97 -2.89
CA GLY A 120 -23.85 -7.29 -2.27
C GLY A 120 -22.67 -7.79 -1.45
N TYR A 121 -21.58 -7.02 -1.33
CA TYR A 121 -20.33 -7.47 -0.73
C TYR A 121 -19.99 -6.81 0.60
N ARG A 122 -19.26 -7.55 1.42
CA ARG A 122 -18.42 -6.98 2.47
C ARG A 122 -17.08 -6.67 1.84
N VAL A 123 -16.74 -5.39 1.78
CA VAL A 123 -15.54 -4.89 1.12
C VAL A 123 -14.45 -4.67 2.16
N VAL A 124 -13.27 -5.21 1.90
CA VAL A 124 -12.06 -4.95 2.70
C VAL A 124 -10.99 -4.35 1.80
N ILE A 125 -10.61 -3.11 2.08
CA ILE A 125 -9.52 -2.44 1.38
C ILE A 125 -8.20 -2.86 2.03
N LEU A 126 -7.25 -3.32 1.21
CA LEU A 126 -5.89 -3.66 1.61
C LEU A 126 -4.92 -2.60 1.07
N GLU A 127 -4.19 -1.94 1.97
CA GLU A 127 -3.23 -0.89 1.67
C GLU A 127 -1.86 -1.21 2.23
N ASP A 128 -0.80 -0.85 1.51
CA ASP A 128 0.59 -1.05 1.96
C ASP A 128 0.95 -0.12 3.11
N ILE A 129 0.61 1.16 3.00
CA ILE A 129 0.94 2.16 4.03
C ILE A 129 -0.06 3.32 4.06
N ILE A 130 -0.45 3.70 5.27
CA ILE A 130 -1.16 4.96 5.50
C ILE A 130 -0.17 6.01 5.95
N ASP A 131 0.06 7.00 5.09
CA ASP A 131 0.86 8.18 5.39
C ASP A 131 -0.05 9.37 5.73
N THR A 132 -0.37 10.23 4.77
CA THR A 132 -1.26 11.39 5.00
C THR A 132 -2.72 11.01 5.20
N GLY A 133 -3.14 9.83 4.75
CA GLY A 133 -4.51 9.34 4.78
C GLY A 133 -5.43 9.90 3.66
N ARG A 134 -4.97 10.90 2.88
CA ARG A 134 -5.81 11.58 1.87
C ARG A 134 -6.33 10.65 0.80
N THR A 135 -5.46 9.85 0.21
CA THR A 135 -5.81 8.90 -0.86
C THR A 135 -6.83 7.89 -0.38
N LEU A 136 -6.56 7.29 0.77
CA LEU A 136 -7.40 6.24 1.32
C LEU A 136 -8.77 6.78 1.76
N LYS A 137 -8.81 7.97 2.36
CA LYS A 137 -10.07 8.66 2.69
C LYS A 137 -10.94 8.87 1.44
N ALA A 138 -10.35 9.37 0.35
CA ALA A 138 -11.07 9.59 -0.90
C ALA A 138 -11.60 8.28 -1.51
N VAL A 139 -10.81 7.21 -1.49
CA VAL A 139 -11.24 5.88 -1.98
C VAL A 139 -12.37 5.33 -1.11
N VAL A 140 -12.26 5.42 0.21
CA VAL A 140 -13.31 4.98 1.15
C VAL A 140 -14.61 5.74 0.92
N GLU A 141 -14.55 7.07 0.77
CA GLU A 141 -15.73 7.90 0.49
C GLU A 141 -16.38 7.54 -0.86
N LEU A 142 -15.56 7.26 -1.88
CA LEU A 142 -16.05 6.80 -3.18
C LEU A 142 -16.77 5.45 -3.08
N LEU A 143 -16.17 4.47 -2.42
CA LEU A 143 -16.73 3.12 -2.32
C LEU A 143 -17.96 3.08 -1.39
N LYS A 144 -18.01 3.90 -0.34
CA LYS A 144 -19.21 4.04 0.51
C LYS A 144 -20.45 4.51 -0.26
N LYS A 145 -20.29 5.36 -1.28
CA LYS A 145 -21.41 5.81 -2.14
C LYS A 145 -22.02 4.70 -2.99
N ARG A 146 -21.38 3.53 -3.08
CA ARG A 146 -21.85 2.35 -3.81
C ARG A 146 -22.57 1.35 -2.91
N ASP A 147 -22.84 1.75 -1.67
CA ASP A 147 -23.65 1.04 -0.69
C ASP A 147 -23.23 -0.43 -0.46
N PRO A 148 -21.94 -0.73 -0.19
CA PRO A 148 -21.52 -2.08 0.18
C PRO A 148 -22.14 -2.48 1.52
N LEU A 149 -22.32 -3.79 1.76
CA LEU A 149 -22.86 -4.32 3.01
C LEU A 149 -22.01 -3.93 4.23
N SER A 150 -20.72 -3.83 4.07
CA SER A 150 -19.75 -3.22 4.99
C SER A 150 -18.50 -2.81 4.23
N LEU A 151 -17.74 -1.86 4.76
CA LEU A 151 -16.46 -1.44 4.23
C LEU A 151 -15.48 -1.27 5.37
N GLU A 152 -14.33 -1.98 5.28
CA GLU A 152 -13.24 -1.94 6.24
C GLU A 152 -11.92 -1.68 5.52
N VAL A 153 -10.97 -1.14 6.28
CA VAL A 153 -9.60 -0.87 5.82
C VAL A 153 -8.61 -1.63 6.69
N ILE A 154 -7.79 -2.45 6.07
CA ILE A 154 -6.64 -3.11 6.71
C ILE A 154 -5.38 -2.59 6.02
N THR A 155 -4.46 -2.02 6.79
CA THR A 155 -3.18 -1.56 6.27
C THR A 155 -2.03 -2.39 6.83
N LEU A 156 -0.99 -2.60 6.00
CA LEU A 156 0.23 -3.24 6.48
C LEU A 156 1.00 -2.30 7.41
N LEU A 157 1.21 -1.04 6.98
CA LEU A 157 1.90 -0.03 7.77
C LEU A 157 1.01 1.18 8.06
N ASP A 158 1.14 1.72 9.26
CA ASP A 158 0.53 3.00 9.65
C ASP A 158 1.59 3.97 10.17
N LYS A 159 1.53 5.23 9.68
CA LYS A 159 2.35 6.37 10.12
C LYS A 159 1.47 7.46 10.73
N PRO A 160 1.02 7.36 11.98
CA PRO A 160 0.09 8.33 12.56
C PRO A 160 0.63 9.77 12.58
N SER A 161 1.96 9.94 12.76
CA SER A 161 2.62 11.26 12.78
C SER A 161 2.55 12.03 11.45
N ARG A 162 2.24 11.35 10.34
CA ARG A 162 2.13 11.94 9.00
C ARG A 162 0.71 12.30 8.61
N ARG A 163 -0.27 11.97 9.45
CA ARG A 163 -1.69 12.15 9.14
C ARG A 163 -2.00 13.61 8.85
N ALA A 164 -2.56 13.89 7.66
CA ALA A 164 -2.98 15.22 7.23
C ALA A 164 -4.51 15.40 7.19
N VAL A 165 -5.24 14.30 7.35
CA VAL A 165 -6.71 14.27 7.41
C VAL A 165 -7.14 13.33 8.54
N GLU A 166 -8.32 13.56 9.10
CA GLU A 166 -8.92 12.62 10.06
C GLU A 166 -9.29 11.33 9.33
N PHE A 167 -8.47 10.32 9.53
CA PHE A 167 -8.65 8.99 8.93
C PHE A 167 -7.83 7.96 9.73
N GLU A 168 -8.47 6.84 10.06
CA GLU A 168 -7.83 5.68 10.69
C GLU A 168 -8.24 4.42 9.95
N ALA A 169 -7.36 3.42 9.90
CA ALA A 169 -7.69 2.09 9.44
C ALA A 169 -8.46 1.33 10.53
N ASP A 170 -9.33 0.40 10.12
CA ASP A 170 -9.98 -0.53 11.06
C ASP A 170 -8.96 -1.48 11.69
N LYS A 171 -7.87 -1.81 10.95
CA LYS A 171 -6.73 -2.58 11.44
C LYS A 171 -5.43 -2.14 10.77
N ALA A 172 -4.42 -1.83 11.56
CA ALA A 172 -3.04 -1.70 11.12
C ALA A 172 -2.23 -2.89 11.64
N LEU A 173 -1.44 -3.55 10.76
CA LEU A 173 -0.61 -4.68 11.17
C LEU A 173 0.63 -4.20 11.92
N PHE A 174 1.19 -3.07 11.50
CA PHE A 174 2.33 -2.43 12.16
C PHE A 174 2.16 -0.91 12.19
N THR A 175 2.59 -0.30 13.30
CA THR A 175 2.71 1.17 13.41
C THR A 175 4.18 1.54 13.41
N ILE A 176 4.57 2.54 12.59
CA ILE A 176 5.94 2.99 12.46
C ILE A 176 6.07 4.51 12.63
N PRO A 177 7.23 4.99 13.09
CA PRO A 177 7.58 6.41 13.02
C PRO A 177 7.71 6.90 11.57
N ASP A 178 8.01 8.19 11.39
CA ASP A 178 8.22 8.78 10.05
C ASP A 178 9.57 8.35 9.44
N TYR A 179 9.72 7.05 9.17
CA TYR A 179 10.83 6.52 8.39
C TYR A 179 10.47 6.48 6.91
N PHE A 180 11.47 6.70 6.05
CA PHE A 180 11.32 6.38 4.64
C PHE A 180 11.57 4.89 4.45
N VAL A 181 10.53 4.14 4.08
CA VAL A 181 10.56 2.68 4.04
C VAL A 181 10.42 2.17 2.60
N ILE A 182 11.10 1.06 2.34
CA ILE A 182 11.11 0.34 1.06
C ILE A 182 10.92 -1.17 1.31
N GLY A 183 10.62 -1.88 0.25
CA GLY A 183 10.44 -3.33 0.28
C GLY A 183 9.00 -3.76 0.49
N TYR A 184 8.72 -5.02 0.23
CA TYR A 184 7.39 -5.63 0.34
C TYR A 184 6.29 -4.86 -0.41
N GLY A 185 6.61 -4.43 -1.66
CA GLY A 185 5.74 -3.62 -2.50
C GLY A 185 6.05 -2.13 -2.48
N LEU A 186 6.60 -1.60 -1.38
CA LEU A 186 7.01 -0.20 -1.25
C LEU A 186 8.28 0.09 -2.06
N ASP A 187 8.40 1.30 -2.59
CA ASP A 187 9.47 1.66 -3.52
C ASP A 187 10.21 2.95 -3.18
N CYS A 188 11.37 3.08 -3.83
CA CYS A 188 12.05 4.34 -4.09
C CYS A 188 12.39 4.39 -5.58
N GLY A 189 11.71 5.27 -6.35
CA GLY A 189 11.90 5.40 -7.79
C GLY A 189 11.62 4.12 -8.58
N GLU A 190 10.53 3.43 -8.27
CA GLU A 190 10.09 2.14 -8.84
C GLU A 190 11.03 0.95 -8.53
N LYS A 191 12.01 1.11 -7.65
CA LYS A 191 12.95 0.05 -7.22
C LYS A 191 12.57 -0.46 -5.83
N TYR A 192 13.12 -1.60 -5.43
CA TYR A 192 13.01 -2.24 -4.10
C TYR A 192 11.67 -2.90 -3.77
N ARG A 193 10.63 -2.80 -4.61
CA ARG A 193 9.33 -3.45 -4.35
C ARG A 193 9.43 -4.97 -4.16
N ASN A 194 10.47 -5.58 -4.72
CA ASN A 194 10.73 -7.02 -4.70
C ASN A 194 11.52 -7.52 -3.47
N LEU A 195 11.90 -6.64 -2.54
CA LEU A 195 12.48 -7.09 -1.28
C LEU A 195 11.42 -7.83 -0.45
N PRO A 196 11.74 -8.98 0.16
CA PRO A 196 10.76 -9.76 0.93
C PRO A 196 10.49 -9.21 2.33
N TYR A 197 11.21 -8.18 2.73
CA TYR A 197 11.14 -7.52 4.04
C TYR A 197 10.90 -6.02 3.87
N ILE A 198 10.64 -5.32 4.98
CA ILE A 198 10.53 -3.87 5.02
C ILE A 198 11.77 -3.29 5.67
N ALA A 199 12.40 -2.31 5.01
CA ALA A 199 13.63 -1.67 5.47
C ALA A 199 13.52 -0.15 5.49
N GLU A 200 14.30 0.49 6.37
CA GLU A 200 14.53 1.93 6.35
C GLU A 200 15.56 2.25 5.25
N TYR A 201 15.17 3.13 4.33
CA TYR A 201 16.03 3.61 3.25
C TYR A 201 16.83 4.83 3.71
N SER A 202 18.11 4.88 3.36
CA SER A 202 18.97 6.06 3.48
C SER A 202 19.67 6.31 2.17
N ALA A 203 19.63 7.55 1.71
CA ALA A 203 20.25 8.00 0.45
C ALA A 203 21.68 8.54 0.66
N ASP A 204 22.39 8.13 1.74
CA ASP A 204 23.75 8.60 2.05
C ASP A 204 24.80 8.05 1.08
#